data_878c5d2259b88736229277b43c170f3f
#
_entry.id   878c5d2259b88736229277b43c170f3f
#
_cell.length_a   1.000
_cell.length_b   1.000
_cell.length_c   1.000
_cell.angle_alpha   90.00
_cell.angle_beta   90.00
_cell.angle_gamma   90.00
#
_symmetry.space_group_name_H-M   'P 1'
#
loop_
_entity.id
_entity.type
_entity.pdbx_description
1 polymer ?
#
loop_
_entity_poly.entity_id
_entity_poly.type
_entity_poly.pdbx_seq_one_letter_code
_entity_poly.pdbx_strand_id
1 'polypeptide(L)'
;GKHLPELREQIRIWLASDHPYTIRFGMEMLMTFFLDGQFQPEYLDWVAGVESKEYYVNMMAAWYFATALAKQYDAVLPYIQQRRLEPWTHNKTIQKAMESERIPDGQKAYLRGLKVKLPK
;
A
#
# COMPACT_ATOMS: atom_id res chain seq x y z
N GLY A 1 3.97 20.46 -4.21
CA GLY A 1 4.87 21.59 -4.22
C GLY A 1 5.95 21.48 -5.28
N LYS A 2 6.78 22.47 -5.39
CA LYS A 2 7.81 22.49 -6.44
C LYS A 2 8.93 21.45 -6.26
N HIS A 3 8.99 20.80 -5.11
CA HIS A 3 9.99 19.76 -4.85
C HIS A 3 9.45 18.34 -4.98
N LEU A 4 8.18 18.15 -5.40
CA LEU A 4 7.59 16.83 -5.52
C LEU A 4 8.28 15.91 -6.53
N PRO A 5 8.70 16.39 -7.73
CA PRO A 5 9.42 15.51 -8.66
C PRO A 5 10.73 14.97 -8.07
N GLU A 6 11.44 15.79 -7.31
CA GLU A 6 12.68 15.37 -6.65
C GLU A 6 12.40 14.38 -5.55
N LEU A 7 11.34 14.62 -4.76
CA LEU A 7 10.93 13.71 -3.71
C LEU A 7 10.50 12.37 -4.30
N ARG A 8 9.77 12.38 -5.42
CA ARG A 8 9.35 11.16 -6.12
C ARG A 8 10.55 10.29 -6.48
N GLU A 9 11.59 10.88 -7.05
CA GLU A 9 12.80 10.15 -7.41
C GLU A 9 13.52 9.62 -6.18
N GLN A 10 13.56 10.40 -5.12
CA GLN A 10 14.19 9.99 -3.86
C GLN A 10 13.43 8.81 -3.24
N ILE A 11 12.10 8.84 -3.29
CA ILE A 11 11.28 7.73 -2.79
C ILE A 11 11.59 6.45 -3.56
N ARG A 12 11.70 6.53 -4.88
CA ARG A 12 12.01 5.37 -5.69
C ARG A 12 13.34 4.74 -5.26
N ILE A 13 14.32 5.57 -4.96
CA ILE A 13 15.63 5.11 -4.47
C ILE A 13 15.48 4.47 -3.08
N TRP A 14 14.74 5.10 -2.18
CA TRP A 14 14.54 4.58 -0.83
C TRP A 14 13.84 3.22 -0.83
N LEU A 15 12.88 3.00 -1.73
CA LEU A 15 12.16 1.74 -1.81
C LEU A 15 13.05 0.59 -2.28
N ALA A 16 14.16 0.90 -2.94
CA ALA A 16 15.14 -0.09 -3.38
C ALA A 16 16.27 -0.32 -2.37
N SER A 17 16.21 0.34 -1.22
CA SER A 17 17.25 0.25 -0.19
C SER A 17 17.26 -1.12 0.48
N ASP A 18 18.40 -1.49 1.07
CA ASP A 18 18.55 -2.68 1.92
C ASP A 18 18.13 -2.41 3.37
N HIS A 19 17.93 -1.16 3.73
CA HIS A 19 17.62 -0.79 5.10
C HIS A 19 16.12 -0.72 5.34
N PRO A 20 15.56 -1.53 6.25
CA PRO A 20 14.11 -1.52 6.50
C PRO A 20 13.53 -0.14 6.84
N TYR A 21 14.23 0.65 7.63
CA TYR A 21 13.76 1.99 7.98
C TYR A 21 13.67 2.90 6.76
N THR A 22 14.62 2.80 5.84
CA THR A 22 14.64 3.60 4.63
C THR A 22 13.48 3.22 3.71
N ILE A 23 13.25 1.91 3.55
CA ILE A 23 12.13 1.41 2.76
C ILE A 23 10.81 1.90 3.36
N ARG A 24 10.65 1.73 4.67
CA ARG A 24 9.43 2.15 5.37
C ARG A 24 9.20 3.65 5.22
N PHE A 25 10.26 4.44 5.36
CA PHE A 25 10.15 5.89 5.19
C PHE A 25 9.71 6.26 3.78
N GLY A 26 10.24 5.57 2.76
CA GLY A 26 9.82 5.77 1.38
C GLY A 26 8.34 5.52 1.18
N MET A 27 7.83 4.41 1.75
CA MET A 27 6.40 4.10 1.68
C MET A 27 5.56 5.17 2.38
N GLU A 28 6.01 5.64 3.54
CA GLU A 28 5.31 6.65 4.31
C GLU A 28 5.23 7.97 3.55
N MET A 29 6.31 8.37 2.90
CA MET A 29 6.34 9.59 2.10
C MET A 29 5.43 9.47 0.88
N LEU A 30 5.44 8.31 0.24
CA LEU A 30 4.55 8.05 -0.89
C LEU A 30 3.09 8.14 -0.46
N MET A 31 2.76 7.58 0.71
CA MET A 31 1.42 7.64 1.28
C MET A 31 1.01 9.09 1.61
N THR A 32 1.93 9.86 2.17
CA THR A 32 1.63 11.21 2.64
C THR A 32 1.45 12.20 1.50
N PHE A 33 2.27 12.11 0.45
CA PHE A 33 2.33 13.16 -0.57
C PHE A 33 1.79 12.74 -1.93
N PHE A 34 1.56 11.45 -2.17
CA PHE A 34 1.27 10.95 -3.52
C PHE A 34 0.04 10.04 -3.58
N LEU A 35 -0.93 10.21 -2.69
CA LEU A 35 -2.19 9.44 -2.77
C LEU A 35 -3.39 10.31 -3.15
N ASP A 36 -3.24 11.62 -3.20
CA ASP A 36 -4.32 12.52 -3.59
C ASP A 36 -4.06 13.05 -5.01
N GLY A 37 -4.00 14.36 -5.20
CA GLY A 37 -3.87 14.96 -6.52
C GLY A 37 -2.62 14.58 -7.29
N GLN A 38 -1.57 14.13 -6.61
CA GLN A 38 -0.32 13.73 -7.25
C GLN A 38 -0.23 12.21 -7.49
N PHE A 39 -1.31 11.48 -7.22
CA PHE A 39 -1.31 10.04 -7.36
C PHE A 39 -1.10 9.59 -8.80
N GLN A 40 -0.29 8.53 -8.96
CA GLN A 40 -0.11 7.82 -10.22
C GLN A 40 -0.21 6.32 -9.95
N PRO A 41 -0.92 5.56 -10.79
CA PRO A 41 -1.09 4.12 -10.55
C PRO A 41 0.22 3.36 -10.44
N GLU A 42 1.29 3.80 -11.10
CA GLU A 42 2.60 3.13 -11.02
C GLU A 42 3.15 3.07 -9.61
N TYR A 43 2.76 4.00 -8.73
CA TYR A 43 3.25 4.01 -7.35
C TYR A 43 2.79 2.76 -6.59
N LEU A 44 1.65 2.21 -6.96
CA LEU A 44 1.17 0.95 -6.36
C LEU A 44 2.12 -0.19 -6.68
N ASP A 45 2.65 -0.23 -7.90
CA ASP A 45 3.62 -1.25 -8.29
C ASP A 45 4.94 -1.08 -7.53
N TRP A 46 5.33 0.15 -7.25
CA TRP A 46 6.55 0.42 -6.49
C TRP A 46 6.46 -0.24 -5.10
N VAL A 47 5.34 -0.08 -4.42
CA VAL A 47 5.16 -0.65 -3.08
C VAL A 47 4.93 -2.16 -3.16
N ALA A 48 4.10 -2.62 -4.10
CA ALA A 48 3.82 -4.04 -4.27
C ALA A 48 5.08 -4.84 -4.61
N GLY A 49 6.05 -4.21 -5.27
CA GLY A 49 7.30 -4.86 -5.69
C GLY A 49 8.34 -4.98 -4.58
N VAL A 50 8.12 -4.35 -3.43
CA VAL A 50 9.06 -4.47 -2.31
C VAL A 50 8.91 -5.84 -1.67
N GLU A 51 10.04 -6.58 -1.61
CA GLU A 51 10.08 -7.86 -0.93
C GLU A 51 10.85 -7.70 0.37
N SER A 52 10.23 -8.02 1.49
CA SER A 52 10.87 -7.88 2.79
C SER A 52 10.28 -8.88 3.76
N LYS A 53 11.11 -9.39 4.66
CA LYS A 53 10.66 -10.23 5.78
C LYS A 53 10.47 -9.41 7.05
N GLU A 54 10.77 -8.11 6.98
CA GLU A 54 10.68 -7.23 8.14
C GLU A 54 9.23 -6.86 8.42
N TYR A 55 8.80 -7.14 9.65
CA TYR A 55 7.42 -6.87 10.06
C TYR A 55 7.03 -5.41 9.82
N TYR A 56 7.89 -4.47 10.18
CA TYR A 56 7.56 -3.04 10.07
C TYR A 56 7.44 -2.57 8.62
N VAL A 57 8.21 -3.16 7.71
CA VAL A 57 8.08 -2.85 6.29
C VAL A 57 6.74 -3.36 5.77
N ASN A 58 6.39 -4.60 6.10
CA ASN A 58 5.15 -5.21 5.62
C ASN A 58 3.91 -4.55 6.23
N MET A 59 4.00 -4.11 7.49
CA MET A 59 2.94 -3.32 8.11
C MET A 59 2.74 -1.98 7.40
N MET A 60 3.83 -1.32 7.03
CA MET A 60 3.75 -0.06 6.32
C MET A 60 3.13 -0.25 4.92
N ALA A 61 3.51 -1.34 4.24
CA ALA A 61 2.92 -1.66 2.94
C ALA A 61 1.41 -1.88 3.07
N ALA A 62 0.98 -2.59 4.10
CA ALA A 62 -0.46 -2.81 4.34
C ALA A 62 -1.17 -1.50 4.66
N TRP A 63 -0.55 -0.65 5.47
CA TRP A 63 -1.09 0.67 5.78
C TRP A 63 -1.21 1.52 4.52
N TYR A 64 -0.16 1.52 3.69
CA TYR A 64 -0.17 2.24 2.42
C TYR A 64 -1.34 1.78 1.55
N PHE A 65 -1.49 0.46 1.33
CA PHE A 65 -2.56 -0.05 0.47
C PHE A 65 -3.95 0.17 1.05
N ALA A 66 -4.12 0.09 2.37
CA ALA A 66 -5.40 0.38 2.99
C ALA A 66 -5.78 1.86 2.83
N THR A 67 -4.83 2.77 3.01
CA THR A 67 -5.05 4.19 2.80
C THR A 67 -5.34 4.47 1.33
N ALA A 68 -4.60 3.81 0.44
CA ALA A 68 -4.82 3.93 -0.99
C ALA A 68 -6.21 3.44 -1.40
N LEU A 69 -6.70 2.35 -0.78
CA LEU A 69 -8.08 1.89 -1.03
C LEU A 69 -9.10 2.96 -0.67
N ALA A 70 -8.87 3.70 0.42
CA ALA A 70 -9.77 4.76 0.84
C ALA A 70 -9.79 5.94 -0.13
N LYS A 71 -8.66 6.22 -0.78
CA LYS A 71 -8.49 7.41 -1.63
C LYS A 71 -8.60 7.11 -3.12
N GLN A 72 -8.17 5.92 -3.55
CA GLN A 72 -8.06 5.54 -4.97
C GLN A 72 -8.58 4.12 -5.15
N TYR A 73 -9.77 3.86 -4.68
CA TYR A 73 -10.33 2.51 -4.59
C TYR A 73 -10.24 1.73 -5.90
N ASP A 74 -10.68 2.35 -7.00
CA ASP A 74 -10.74 1.64 -8.29
C ASP A 74 -9.37 1.27 -8.82
N ALA A 75 -8.36 2.10 -8.56
CA ALA A 75 -7.00 1.83 -8.99
C ALA A 75 -6.35 0.71 -8.15
N VAL A 76 -6.71 0.62 -6.87
CA VAL A 76 -6.09 -0.32 -5.93
C VAL A 76 -6.77 -1.68 -5.94
N LEU A 77 -8.09 -1.71 -6.15
CA LEU A 77 -8.86 -2.94 -6.05
C LEU A 77 -8.29 -4.11 -6.86
N PRO A 78 -7.80 -3.92 -8.11
CA PRO A 78 -7.22 -5.05 -8.85
C PRO A 78 -6.06 -5.73 -8.14
N TYR A 79 -5.29 -5.00 -7.33
CA TYR A 79 -4.16 -5.60 -6.58
C TYR A 79 -4.68 -6.61 -5.56
N ILE A 80 -5.84 -6.34 -4.99
CA ILE A 80 -6.47 -7.25 -4.03
C ILE A 80 -7.15 -8.41 -4.77
N GLN A 81 -7.93 -8.10 -5.80
CA GLN A 81 -8.65 -9.12 -6.57
C GLN A 81 -7.71 -10.13 -7.21
N GLN A 82 -6.57 -9.67 -7.70
CA GLN A 82 -5.59 -10.50 -8.40
C GLN A 82 -4.51 -11.07 -7.49
N ARG A 83 -4.62 -10.82 -6.17
CA ARG A 83 -3.67 -11.33 -5.16
C ARG A 83 -2.23 -10.94 -5.49
N ARG A 84 -2.01 -9.66 -5.79
CA ARG A 84 -0.70 -9.17 -6.21
C ARG A 84 0.22 -8.82 -5.04
N LEU A 85 -0.29 -8.90 -3.79
CA LEU A 85 0.49 -8.68 -2.58
C LEU A 85 0.80 -10.02 -1.92
N GLU A 86 1.84 -10.08 -1.09
CA GLU A 86 2.09 -11.27 -0.30
C GLU A 86 0.87 -11.56 0.58
N PRO A 87 0.57 -12.85 0.87
CA PRO A 87 -0.64 -13.22 1.59
C PRO A 87 -0.83 -12.48 2.92
N TRP A 88 0.24 -12.35 3.72
CA TRP A 88 0.14 -11.63 4.99
C TRP A 88 -0.22 -10.17 4.77
N THR A 89 0.48 -9.50 3.86
CA THR A 89 0.24 -8.08 3.54
C THR A 89 -1.15 -7.89 2.96
N HIS A 90 -1.57 -8.81 2.09
CA HIS A 90 -2.91 -8.81 1.50
C HIS A 90 -4.00 -8.81 2.58
N ASN A 91 -3.91 -9.77 3.51
CA ASN A 91 -4.91 -9.89 4.56
C ASN A 91 -4.85 -8.72 5.54
N LYS A 92 -3.66 -8.24 5.86
CA LYS A 92 -3.49 -7.10 6.75
C LYS A 92 -4.06 -5.82 6.11
N THR A 93 -3.89 -5.65 4.81
CA THR A 93 -4.48 -4.54 4.06
C THR A 93 -6.00 -4.56 4.20
N ILE A 94 -6.62 -5.74 4.00
CA ILE A 94 -8.06 -5.88 4.14
C ILE A 94 -8.50 -5.57 5.56
N GLN A 95 -7.79 -6.09 6.55
CA GLN A 95 -8.10 -5.83 7.96
C GLN A 95 -8.10 -4.32 8.25
N LYS A 96 -7.06 -3.62 7.81
CA LYS A 96 -6.97 -2.18 8.04
C LYS A 96 -8.05 -1.41 7.28
N ALA A 97 -8.39 -1.85 6.07
CA ALA A 97 -9.46 -1.24 5.30
C ALA A 97 -10.80 -1.38 6.04
N MET A 98 -11.03 -2.53 6.65
CA MET A 98 -12.27 -2.75 7.41
C MET A 98 -12.35 -1.86 8.66
N GLU A 99 -11.21 -1.45 9.20
CA GLU A 99 -11.14 -0.56 10.35
C GLU A 99 -11.27 0.91 9.95
N SER A 100 -11.19 1.23 8.67
CA SER A 100 -11.21 2.61 8.19
C SER A 100 -12.64 3.16 8.11
N GLU A 101 -12.85 4.34 8.67
CA GLU A 101 -14.14 5.02 8.58
C GLU A 101 -14.38 5.61 7.19
N ARG A 102 -13.34 5.72 6.37
CA ARG A 102 -13.43 6.33 5.03
C ARG A 102 -13.91 5.37 3.96
N ILE A 103 -13.89 4.07 4.24
CA ILE A 103 -14.30 3.06 3.26
C ILE A 103 -15.75 2.67 3.54
N PRO A 104 -16.65 2.78 2.55
CA PRO A 104 -18.06 2.43 2.74
C PRO A 104 -18.27 0.96 3.11
N ASP A 105 -19.34 0.68 3.83
CA ASP A 105 -19.63 -0.66 4.34
C ASP A 105 -19.76 -1.71 3.23
N GLY A 106 -20.32 -1.34 2.08
CA GLY A 106 -20.43 -2.28 0.95
C GLY A 106 -19.07 -2.70 0.41
N GLN A 107 -18.14 -1.74 0.32
CA GLN A 107 -16.78 -2.05 -0.10
C GLN A 107 -16.07 -2.90 0.94
N LYS A 108 -16.26 -2.61 2.24
CA LYS A 108 -15.68 -3.43 3.31
C LYS A 108 -16.16 -4.87 3.23
N ALA A 109 -17.45 -5.08 3.01
CA ALA A 109 -18.03 -6.42 2.90
C ALA A 109 -17.42 -7.17 1.73
N TYR A 110 -17.27 -6.49 0.58
CA TYR A 110 -16.66 -7.10 -0.58
C TYR A 110 -15.20 -7.48 -0.31
N LEU A 111 -14.42 -6.56 0.26
CA LEU A 111 -13.02 -6.80 0.58
C LEU A 111 -12.85 -7.96 1.56
N ARG A 112 -13.75 -8.06 2.55
CA ARG A 112 -13.69 -9.15 3.52
C ARG A 112 -13.73 -10.51 2.82
N GLY A 113 -14.52 -10.64 1.77
CA GLY A 113 -14.62 -11.86 1.00
C GLY A 113 -13.39 -12.19 0.18
N LEU A 114 -12.46 -11.23 0.04
CA LEU A 114 -11.24 -11.43 -0.74
C LEU A 114 -10.04 -11.87 0.11
N LYS A 115 -10.21 -12.04 1.42
CA LYS A 115 -9.13 -12.56 2.27
C LYS A 115 -8.68 -13.92 1.76
N VAL A 116 -7.40 -14.20 1.92
CA VAL A 116 -6.82 -15.46 1.49
C VAL A 116 -6.38 -16.27 2.70
N LYS A 117 -6.28 -17.60 2.51
CA LYS A 117 -5.78 -18.47 3.54
C LYS A 117 -4.26 -18.31 3.64
N LEU A 118 -3.76 -18.08 4.87
CA LEU A 118 -2.33 -17.92 5.07
C LEU A 118 -1.65 -19.27 5.10
N PRO A 119 -0.41 -19.38 4.58
CA PRO A 119 0.36 -20.60 4.72
C PRO A 119 0.67 -20.85 6.19
N LYS A 120 0.70 -22.11 6.56
CA LYS A 120 1.02 -22.51 7.93
C LYS A 120 2.53 -22.49 8.19
#